data_0411d43e283b2526f5faf0e7026ad173
#
_entry.id   0411d43e283b2526f5faf0e7026ad173
#
_cell.length_a   1.000
_cell.length_b   1.000
_cell.length_c   1.000
_cell.angle_alpha   90.00
_cell.angle_beta   90.00
_cell.angle_gamma   90.00
#
_symmetry.space_group_name_H-M   'P 1'
#
loop_
_entity.id
_entity.type
_entity.pdbx_description
1 polymer ?
#
loop_
_entity_poly.entity_id
_entity_poly.type
_entity_poly.pdbx_seq_one_letter_code
_entity_poly.pdbx_strand_id
1 'polypeptide(L)'
;VSVYVDGVSSKDHPNMKDQLPVAIKKGDDDTKFGANGVLTEVFYDEDDGTVTITEVNTYVGQVSKNVAATSKKDAYVVVSTLDVVPSESGNLEFETNEEFEEDAYVLYTYSEAAEEVKSVAAAEEVSGTVTKVINKASDDENKGLTIADTAYKTSRTVSGELLGDVSVKNDYTVYLDAYGYVIYIEEEELTAQDL
;
A
#
# COMPACT_ATOMS: atom_id res chain seq x y z
N VAL A 1 -16.19 -19.87 6.08
CA VAL A 1 -15.45 -18.82 5.37
C VAL A 1 -14.17 -18.55 6.14
N SER A 2 -13.05 -18.53 5.47
CA SER A 2 -11.74 -18.17 6.01
C SER A 2 -11.23 -16.91 5.33
N VAL A 3 -10.54 -16.05 6.08
CA VAL A 3 -9.97 -14.79 5.57
C VAL A 3 -8.47 -14.78 5.80
N TYR A 4 -7.73 -14.50 4.75
CA TYR A 4 -6.27 -14.35 4.77
C TYR A 4 -5.88 -12.96 4.29
N VAL A 5 -4.88 -12.38 4.92
CA VAL A 5 -4.30 -11.09 4.53
C VAL A 5 -2.80 -11.28 4.40
N ASP A 6 -2.24 -10.88 3.27
CA ASP A 6 -0.82 -11.01 2.97
C ASP A 6 -0.25 -12.42 3.26
N GLY A 7 -1.08 -13.45 3.02
CA GLY A 7 -0.71 -14.85 3.16
C GLY A 7 -0.94 -15.47 4.55
N VAL A 8 -1.28 -14.70 5.58
CA VAL A 8 -1.59 -15.22 6.93
C VAL A 8 -3.07 -15.08 7.26
N SER A 9 -3.56 -15.91 8.18
CA SER A 9 -4.95 -15.76 8.67
C SER A 9 -5.16 -14.36 9.25
N SER A 10 -6.30 -13.73 8.97
CA SER A 10 -6.61 -12.37 9.42
C SER A 10 -6.44 -12.17 10.92
N LYS A 11 -6.69 -13.19 11.73
CA LYS A 11 -6.48 -13.17 13.20
C LYS A 11 -5.02 -13.09 13.63
N ASP A 12 -4.11 -13.56 12.77
CA ASP A 12 -2.67 -13.67 13.06
C ASP A 12 -1.87 -12.56 12.36
N HIS A 13 -2.53 -11.73 11.52
CA HIS A 13 -1.87 -10.64 10.80
C HIS A 13 -1.38 -9.56 11.79
N PRO A 14 -0.09 -9.20 11.77
CA PRO A 14 0.52 -8.34 12.79
C PRO A 14 -0.14 -6.96 12.91
N ASN A 15 -0.55 -6.38 11.78
CA ASN A 15 -1.05 -5.01 11.74
C ASN A 15 -2.56 -4.91 11.49
N MET A 16 -3.25 -5.99 11.12
CA MET A 16 -4.66 -5.96 10.71
C MET A 16 -5.58 -6.93 11.46
N LYS A 17 -5.06 -7.69 12.40
CA LYS A 17 -5.82 -8.71 13.15
C LYS A 17 -7.09 -8.18 13.83
N ASP A 18 -7.07 -6.91 14.24
CA ASP A 18 -8.19 -6.28 14.94
C ASP A 18 -9.16 -5.54 13.98
N GLN A 19 -8.81 -5.46 12.70
CA GLN A 19 -9.56 -4.73 11.68
C GLN A 19 -10.40 -5.62 10.78
N LEU A 20 -10.05 -6.91 10.69
CA LEU A 20 -10.68 -7.85 9.78
C LEU A 20 -11.34 -9.01 10.52
N PRO A 21 -12.51 -9.46 10.07
CA PRO A 21 -13.17 -10.62 10.67
C PRO A 21 -12.37 -11.89 10.41
N VAL A 22 -12.30 -12.77 11.41
CA VAL A 22 -11.67 -14.09 11.30
C VAL A 22 -12.52 -15.04 10.44
N ALA A 23 -13.83 -14.86 10.47
CA ALA A 23 -14.80 -15.65 9.72
C ALA A 23 -16.12 -14.89 9.57
N ILE A 24 -16.82 -15.15 8.47
CA ILE A 24 -18.18 -14.66 8.25
C ILE A 24 -19.17 -15.71 8.66
N LYS A 25 -20.26 -15.29 9.32
CA LYS A 25 -21.41 -16.15 9.62
C LYS A 25 -22.55 -15.84 8.65
N LYS A 26 -23.39 -16.82 8.39
CA LYS A 26 -24.60 -16.60 7.59
C LYS A 26 -25.49 -15.55 8.28
N GLY A 27 -25.80 -14.46 7.58
CA GLY A 27 -26.60 -13.35 8.09
C GLY A 27 -25.79 -12.17 8.64
N ASP A 28 -24.45 -12.19 8.50
CA ASP A 28 -23.61 -11.01 8.76
C ASP A 28 -23.67 -10.06 7.55
N ASP A 29 -24.64 -9.16 7.57
CA ASP A 29 -24.86 -8.21 6.47
C ASP A 29 -23.88 -7.01 6.51
N ASP A 30 -23.20 -6.80 7.65
CA ASP A 30 -22.31 -5.66 7.89
C ASP A 30 -20.82 -5.97 7.64
N THR A 31 -20.47 -7.22 7.34
CA THR A 31 -19.08 -7.61 7.09
C THR A 31 -18.67 -7.20 5.68
N LYS A 32 -17.70 -6.31 5.59
CA LYS A 32 -17.12 -5.85 4.33
C LYS A 32 -15.74 -6.47 4.15
N PHE A 33 -15.44 -6.86 2.92
CA PHE A 33 -14.12 -7.29 2.48
C PHE A 33 -13.62 -6.36 1.39
N GLY A 34 -12.31 -6.30 1.29
CA GLY A 34 -11.66 -5.36 0.41
C GLY A 34 -11.61 -3.97 1.01
N ALA A 35 -10.81 -3.13 0.42
CA ALA A 35 -10.69 -1.72 0.70
C ALA A 35 -10.01 -1.03 -0.48
N ASN A 36 -9.89 0.28 -0.44
CA ASN A 36 -9.14 1.02 -1.44
C ASN A 36 -7.70 0.50 -1.52
N GLY A 37 -7.22 0.20 -2.72
CA GLY A 37 -5.86 -0.27 -2.96
C GLY A 37 -5.56 -1.72 -2.54
N VAL A 38 -6.59 -2.53 -2.28
CA VAL A 38 -6.45 -3.92 -1.84
C VAL A 38 -6.97 -4.87 -2.90
N LEU A 39 -6.09 -5.77 -3.37
CA LEU A 39 -6.54 -6.89 -4.19
C LEU A 39 -7.31 -7.87 -3.32
N THR A 40 -8.57 -8.12 -3.67
CA THR A 40 -9.41 -9.07 -2.95
C THR A 40 -9.87 -10.18 -3.88
N GLU A 41 -9.57 -11.41 -3.53
CA GLU A 41 -9.95 -12.60 -4.29
C GLU A 41 -10.84 -13.51 -3.43
N VAL A 42 -11.82 -14.13 -4.06
CA VAL A 42 -12.75 -15.04 -3.40
C VAL A 42 -12.69 -16.39 -4.09
N PHE A 43 -12.36 -17.42 -3.35
CA PHE A 43 -12.30 -18.80 -3.80
C PHE A 43 -13.44 -19.60 -3.15
N TYR A 44 -14.20 -20.32 -3.95
CA TYR A 44 -15.25 -21.21 -3.50
C TYR A 44 -14.92 -22.66 -3.86
N ASP A 45 -14.90 -23.51 -2.85
CA ASP A 45 -14.76 -24.95 -3.01
C ASP A 45 -16.15 -25.59 -2.95
N GLU A 46 -16.58 -26.15 -4.09
CA GLU A 46 -17.91 -26.76 -4.23
C GLU A 46 -18.02 -28.11 -3.49
N ASP A 47 -16.91 -28.83 -3.36
CA ASP A 47 -16.89 -30.15 -2.74
C ASP A 47 -17.09 -30.05 -1.23
N ASP A 48 -16.42 -29.09 -0.60
CA ASP A 48 -16.51 -28.89 0.86
C ASP A 48 -17.49 -27.75 1.24
N GLY A 49 -18.00 -26.99 0.28
CA GLY A 49 -18.85 -25.82 0.50
C GLY A 49 -18.12 -24.71 1.27
N THR A 50 -16.80 -24.63 1.13
CA THR A 50 -15.99 -23.63 1.84
C THR A 50 -15.70 -22.41 0.97
N VAL A 51 -15.57 -21.25 1.61
CA VAL A 51 -15.16 -20.00 0.98
C VAL A 51 -13.87 -19.51 1.62
N THR A 52 -12.88 -19.21 0.80
CA THR A 52 -11.64 -18.54 1.21
C THR A 52 -11.58 -17.16 0.56
N ILE A 53 -11.34 -16.14 1.37
CA ILE A 53 -11.13 -14.78 0.92
C ILE A 53 -9.67 -14.41 1.19
N THR A 54 -8.99 -13.91 0.17
CA THR A 54 -7.62 -13.41 0.30
C THR A 54 -7.59 -11.93 -0.01
N GLU A 55 -6.92 -11.18 0.83
CA GLU A 55 -6.63 -9.77 0.62
C GLU A 55 -5.11 -9.60 0.54
N VAL A 56 -4.64 -8.88 -0.49
CA VAL A 56 -3.24 -8.53 -0.67
C VAL A 56 -3.13 -7.01 -0.62
N ASN A 57 -2.38 -6.52 0.36
CA ASN A 57 -2.08 -5.11 0.49
C ASN A 57 -0.96 -4.70 -0.46
N THR A 58 -1.04 -3.47 -0.95
CA THR A 58 0.08 -2.78 -1.58
C THR A 58 0.72 -1.86 -0.55
N TYR A 59 2.03 -1.88 -0.49
CA TYR A 59 2.86 -1.03 0.35
C TYR A 59 3.71 -0.12 -0.52
N VAL A 60 4.22 0.96 0.05
CA VAL A 60 5.17 1.86 -0.58
C VAL A 60 6.51 1.78 0.14
N GLY A 61 7.58 1.84 -0.62
CA GLY A 61 8.95 1.92 -0.10
C GLY A 61 9.81 2.77 -1.01
N GLN A 62 11.02 3.06 -0.57
CA GLN A 62 11.98 3.83 -1.35
C GLN A 62 13.12 2.93 -1.81
N VAL A 63 13.54 3.07 -3.06
CA VAL A 63 14.68 2.32 -3.62
C VAL A 63 15.97 2.79 -2.96
N SER A 64 16.61 1.87 -2.25
CA SER A 64 17.90 2.11 -1.61
C SER A 64 19.07 1.87 -2.55
N LYS A 65 18.96 0.84 -3.38
CA LYS A 65 19.95 0.49 -4.42
C LYS A 65 19.47 -0.63 -5.33
N ASN A 66 20.05 -0.69 -6.52
CA ASN A 66 19.99 -1.87 -7.40
C ASN A 66 21.33 -2.65 -7.30
N VAL A 67 21.23 -3.96 -7.27
CA VAL A 67 22.41 -4.83 -7.17
C VAL A 67 22.44 -5.77 -8.37
N ALA A 68 23.46 -5.65 -9.21
CA ALA A 68 23.64 -6.48 -10.38
C ALA A 68 23.87 -7.95 -10.03
N ALA A 69 23.45 -8.86 -10.90
CA ALA A 69 23.70 -10.28 -10.77
C ALA A 69 25.19 -10.61 -10.67
N THR A 70 25.50 -11.63 -9.88
CA THR A 70 26.85 -12.20 -9.72
C THR A 70 26.82 -13.67 -10.10
N SER A 71 27.97 -14.35 -10.09
CA SER A 71 28.01 -15.80 -10.28
C SER A 71 27.33 -16.63 -9.17
N LYS A 72 26.90 -15.98 -8.08
CA LYS A 72 26.35 -16.63 -6.87
C LYS A 72 24.97 -16.13 -6.46
N LYS A 73 24.52 -14.99 -6.97
CA LYS A 73 23.24 -14.36 -6.62
C LYS A 73 22.69 -13.64 -7.85
N ASP A 74 21.40 -13.77 -8.08
CA ASP A 74 20.68 -13.04 -9.13
C ASP A 74 20.63 -11.53 -8.81
N ALA A 75 20.28 -10.72 -9.80
CA ALA A 75 20.10 -9.30 -9.62
C ALA A 75 18.92 -9.04 -8.69
N TYR A 76 19.02 -8.00 -7.87
CA TYR A 76 17.95 -7.62 -6.94
C TYR A 76 17.93 -6.13 -6.67
N VAL A 77 16.76 -5.63 -6.31
CA VAL A 77 16.57 -4.27 -5.77
C VAL A 77 16.44 -4.35 -4.25
N VAL A 78 16.96 -3.34 -3.56
CA VAL A 78 16.75 -3.15 -2.12
C VAL A 78 15.78 -2.00 -1.93
N VAL A 79 14.67 -2.28 -1.24
CA VAL A 79 13.61 -1.33 -0.93
C VAL A 79 13.60 -1.06 0.56
N SER A 80 13.78 0.19 0.95
CA SER A 80 13.60 0.65 2.33
C SER A 80 12.11 0.81 2.62
N THR A 81 11.62 0.17 3.66
CA THR A 81 10.22 0.32 4.09
C THR A 81 9.99 1.71 4.67
N LEU A 82 8.80 2.25 4.44
CA LEU A 82 8.31 3.45 5.11
C LEU A 82 7.47 3.06 6.33
N ASP A 83 6.94 4.06 7.06
CA ASP A 83 6.29 3.88 8.37
C ASP A 83 5.04 2.96 8.38
N VAL A 84 4.43 2.74 7.22
CA VAL A 84 3.31 1.79 7.08
C VAL A 84 3.86 0.46 6.59
N VAL A 85 3.90 -0.50 7.45
CA VAL A 85 4.75 -1.68 7.33
C VAL A 85 3.96 -2.99 7.18
N PRO A 86 4.50 -3.96 6.43
CA PRO A 86 4.42 -5.37 6.83
C PRO A 86 5.17 -5.59 8.16
N SER A 87 5.15 -6.81 8.69
CA SER A 87 5.81 -7.15 9.98
C SER A 87 7.31 -6.85 9.99
N GLU A 88 7.95 -7.00 8.84
CA GLU A 88 9.36 -6.67 8.65
C GLU A 88 9.53 -5.20 8.28
N SER A 89 10.44 -4.54 8.97
CA SER A 89 10.83 -3.16 8.72
C SER A 89 12.30 -3.06 8.34
N GLY A 90 12.65 -2.03 7.59
CA GLY A 90 14.02 -1.75 7.16
C GLY A 90 14.21 -2.04 5.68
N ASN A 91 15.27 -2.72 5.32
CA ASN A 91 15.62 -2.99 3.93
C ASN A 91 15.18 -4.38 3.51
N LEU A 92 14.25 -4.43 2.55
CA LEU A 92 13.77 -5.65 1.94
C LEU A 92 14.43 -5.87 0.58
N GLU A 93 14.75 -7.13 0.25
CA GLU A 93 15.34 -7.49 -1.04
C GLU A 93 14.30 -8.16 -1.94
N PHE A 94 14.31 -7.81 -3.23
CA PHE A 94 13.47 -8.44 -4.24
C PHE A 94 14.30 -8.78 -5.47
N GLU A 95 14.34 -10.06 -5.86
CA GLU A 95 15.06 -10.52 -7.05
C GLU A 95 14.35 -10.03 -8.32
N THR A 96 15.07 -9.24 -9.10
CA THR A 96 14.58 -8.69 -10.38
C THR A 96 15.75 -8.22 -11.23
N ASN A 97 15.55 -8.24 -12.56
CA ASN A 97 16.45 -7.59 -13.51
C ASN A 97 15.97 -6.19 -13.92
N GLU A 98 14.84 -5.74 -13.36
CA GLU A 98 14.35 -4.38 -13.53
C GLU A 98 15.17 -3.45 -12.65
N GLU A 99 15.61 -2.32 -13.23
CA GLU A 99 16.33 -1.29 -12.50
C GLU A 99 15.40 -0.12 -12.21
N PHE A 100 15.45 0.38 -10.99
CA PHE A 100 14.71 1.55 -10.53
C PHE A 100 15.70 2.68 -10.23
N GLU A 101 15.28 3.93 -10.33
CA GLU A 101 16.12 5.05 -9.89
C GLU A 101 16.34 4.97 -8.37
N GLU A 102 17.56 5.29 -7.90
CA GLU A 102 17.82 5.42 -6.45
C GLU A 102 16.94 6.53 -5.87
N ASP A 103 16.46 6.32 -4.66
CA ASP A 103 15.51 7.19 -3.94
C ASP A 103 14.10 7.28 -4.56
N ALA A 104 13.83 6.63 -5.69
CA ALA A 104 12.48 6.55 -6.24
C ALA A 104 11.52 5.79 -5.31
N TYR A 105 10.28 6.23 -5.25
CA TYR A 105 9.22 5.50 -4.54
C TYR A 105 8.69 4.37 -5.41
N VAL A 106 8.58 3.19 -4.81
CA VAL A 106 8.09 1.98 -5.45
C VAL A 106 6.96 1.35 -4.65
N LEU A 107 6.07 0.71 -5.38
CA LEU A 107 5.02 -0.13 -4.82
C LEU A 107 5.56 -1.53 -4.63
N TYR A 108 5.22 -2.18 -3.52
CA TYR A 108 5.54 -3.59 -3.33
C TYR A 108 4.42 -4.34 -2.62
N THR A 109 4.36 -5.65 -2.81
CA THR A 109 3.54 -6.56 -2.03
C THR A 109 4.45 -7.45 -1.18
N TYR A 110 3.98 -7.82 0.00
CA TYR A 110 4.74 -8.61 0.96
C TYR A 110 3.91 -9.82 1.41
N SER A 111 4.56 -10.95 1.55
CA SER A 111 3.94 -12.14 2.14
C SER A 111 4.39 -12.32 3.57
N GLU A 112 3.50 -12.14 4.52
CA GLU A 112 3.74 -12.40 5.94
C GLU A 112 4.02 -13.89 6.21
N ALA A 113 3.43 -14.79 5.41
CA ALA A 113 3.63 -16.22 5.57
C ALA A 113 5.01 -16.69 5.08
N ALA A 114 5.56 -16.02 4.05
CA ALA A 114 6.86 -16.35 3.47
C ALA A 114 7.97 -15.41 3.96
N GLU A 115 7.61 -14.32 4.66
CA GLU A 115 8.53 -13.28 5.14
C GLU A 115 9.37 -12.69 3.99
N GLU A 116 8.73 -12.43 2.83
CA GLU A 116 9.42 -11.94 1.64
C GLU A 116 8.56 -11.01 0.78
N VAL A 117 9.23 -10.13 0.03
CA VAL A 117 8.62 -9.30 -1.03
C VAL A 117 8.22 -10.19 -2.20
N LYS A 118 7.01 -10.00 -2.72
CA LYS A 118 6.46 -10.76 -3.85
C LYS A 118 6.45 -10.00 -5.17
N SER A 119 6.39 -8.68 -5.11
CA SER A 119 6.42 -7.83 -6.29
C SER A 119 6.98 -6.45 -5.97
N VAL A 120 7.64 -5.83 -6.93
CA VAL A 120 8.04 -4.42 -6.89
C VAL A 120 7.67 -3.79 -8.22
N ALA A 121 7.13 -2.58 -8.22
CA ALA A 121 6.81 -1.79 -9.40
C ALA A 121 7.00 -0.29 -9.12
N ALA A 122 7.27 0.50 -10.14
CA ALA A 122 7.32 1.96 -9.99
C ALA A 122 5.94 2.50 -9.54
N ALA A 123 5.94 3.48 -8.64
CA ALA A 123 4.74 4.23 -8.29
C ALA A 123 4.44 5.28 -9.36
N GLU A 124 3.16 5.55 -9.60
CA GLU A 124 2.74 6.70 -10.41
C GLU A 124 2.76 7.96 -9.54
N GLU A 125 3.31 9.05 -10.05
CA GLU A 125 3.46 10.31 -9.33
C GLU A 125 2.51 11.38 -9.89
N VAL A 126 1.90 12.15 -8.99
CA VAL A 126 1.10 13.32 -9.34
C VAL A 126 1.49 14.48 -8.44
N SER A 127 2.08 15.53 -9.04
CA SER A 127 2.51 16.74 -8.33
C SER A 127 1.55 17.90 -8.56
N GLY A 128 1.43 18.77 -7.57
CA GLY A 128 0.68 20.01 -7.68
C GLY A 128 0.17 20.57 -6.36
N THR A 129 -0.60 21.64 -6.45
CA THR A 129 -1.17 22.29 -5.27
C THR A 129 -2.39 21.51 -4.76
N VAL A 130 -2.41 21.21 -3.46
CA VAL A 130 -3.57 20.60 -2.79
C VAL A 130 -4.64 21.66 -2.57
N THR A 131 -5.83 21.42 -3.10
CA THR A 131 -6.98 22.33 -2.98
C THR A 131 -8.03 21.89 -1.97
N LYS A 132 -8.04 20.59 -1.62
CA LYS A 132 -8.99 20.03 -0.66
C LYS A 132 -8.39 18.80 0.02
N VAL A 133 -8.69 18.63 1.31
CA VAL A 133 -8.36 17.42 2.09
C VAL A 133 -9.61 16.93 2.80
N ILE A 134 -9.85 15.62 2.75
CA ILE A 134 -10.96 14.92 3.44
C ILE A 134 -10.32 13.86 4.33
N ASN A 135 -10.02 14.21 5.59
CA ASN A 135 -9.42 13.32 6.58
C ASN A 135 -10.37 12.94 7.73
N LYS A 136 -11.58 13.55 7.79
CA LYS A 136 -12.59 13.33 8.83
C LYS A 136 -13.82 12.59 8.32
N ALA A 137 -13.69 11.84 7.23
CA ALA A 137 -14.76 10.96 6.80
C ALA A 137 -15.04 9.91 7.88
N SER A 138 -16.32 9.58 8.10
CA SER A 138 -16.74 8.53 9.03
C SER A 138 -16.30 7.12 8.57
N ASP A 139 -15.81 7.03 7.37
CA ASP A 139 -15.45 5.84 6.64
C ASP A 139 -14.10 6.10 5.97
N ASP A 140 -13.11 5.28 6.27
CA ASP A 140 -11.75 5.44 5.75
C ASP A 140 -11.70 5.36 4.22
N GLU A 141 -12.61 4.61 3.60
CA GLU A 141 -12.74 4.51 2.14
C GLU A 141 -13.10 5.86 1.47
N ASN A 142 -13.55 6.84 2.23
CA ASN A 142 -13.90 8.18 1.72
C ASN A 142 -12.87 9.25 2.06
N LYS A 143 -11.78 8.91 2.72
CA LYS A 143 -10.66 9.81 2.94
C LYS A 143 -9.91 10.05 1.62
N GLY A 144 -9.33 11.24 1.49
CA GLY A 144 -8.58 11.61 0.28
C GLY A 144 -8.26 13.09 0.19
N LEU A 145 -7.78 13.49 -0.97
CA LEU A 145 -7.43 14.87 -1.26
C LEU A 145 -7.71 15.23 -2.73
N THR A 146 -7.68 16.52 -3.03
CA THR A 146 -7.72 17.02 -4.40
C THR A 146 -6.41 17.72 -4.70
N ILE A 147 -5.69 17.25 -5.71
CA ILE A 147 -4.41 17.76 -6.20
C ILE A 147 -4.45 17.83 -7.73
N ALA A 148 -3.82 18.83 -8.33
CA ALA A 148 -3.83 19.05 -9.78
C ALA A 148 -5.26 18.95 -10.37
N ASP A 149 -6.25 19.54 -9.68
CA ASP A 149 -7.68 19.55 -10.01
C ASP A 149 -8.37 18.16 -10.04
N THR A 150 -7.68 17.11 -9.65
CA THR A 150 -8.22 15.75 -9.59
C THR A 150 -8.39 15.30 -8.13
N ALA A 151 -9.54 14.68 -7.84
CA ALA A 151 -9.84 14.13 -6.54
C ALA A 151 -9.38 12.68 -6.46
N TYR A 152 -8.54 12.36 -5.48
CA TYR A 152 -8.05 11.02 -5.19
C TYR A 152 -8.51 10.57 -3.81
N LYS A 153 -8.83 9.30 -3.68
CA LYS A 153 -9.03 8.64 -2.39
C LYS A 153 -7.72 8.02 -1.92
N THR A 154 -7.60 7.78 -0.62
CA THR A 154 -6.42 7.11 -0.05
C THR A 154 -6.57 5.59 -0.07
N SER A 155 -5.44 4.89 -0.23
CA SER A 155 -5.32 3.46 0.00
C SER A 155 -5.54 3.12 1.49
N ARG A 156 -5.94 1.90 1.78
CA ARG A 156 -6.07 1.38 3.16
C ARG A 156 -4.76 1.44 3.94
N THR A 157 -3.63 1.30 3.26
CA THR A 157 -2.30 1.28 3.87
C THR A 157 -1.73 2.67 4.17
N VAL A 158 -2.41 3.75 3.75
CA VAL A 158 -2.01 5.12 4.11
C VAL A 158 -2.28 5.38 5.59
N SER A 159 -1.29 5.87 6.32
CA SER A 159 -1.51 6.30 7.69
C SER A 159 -2.44 7.52 7.74
N GLY A 160 -3.35 7.52 8.71
CA GLY A 160 -4.24 8.67 8.92
C GLY A 160 -3.48 9.94 9.32
N GLU A 161 -2.28 9.80 9.90
CA GLU A 161 -1.40 10.91 10.27
C GLU A 161 -0.84 11.59 9.02
N LEU A 162 -0.37 10.82 8.03
CA LEU A 162 0.16 11.37 6.79
C LEU A 162 -0.84 12.28 6.07
N LEU A 163 -2.11 11.87 5.96
CA LEU A 163 -3.16 12.71 5.37
C LEU A 163 -3.54 13.88 6.29
N GLY A 164 -3.41 13.72 7.61
CA GLY A 164 -3.70 14.73 8.62
C GLY A 164 -2.77 15.94 8.56
N ASP A 165 -1.54 15.73 8.13
CA ASP A 165 -0.50 16.75 8.02
C ASP A 165 -0.56 17.55 6.70
N VAL A 166 -1.35 17.09 5.73
CA VAL A 166 -1.52 17.77 4.45
C VAL A 166 -2.29 19.09 4.62
N SER A 167 -1.68 20.17 4.17
CA SER A 167 -2.24 21.53 4.19
C SER A 167 -2.72 21.96 2.81
N VAL A 168 -3.91 22.55 2.73
CA VAL A 168 -4.40 23.13 1.48
C VAL A 168 -3.56 24.37 1.08
N LYS A 169 -3.36 24.57 -0.23
CA LYS A 169 -2.57 25.62 -0.89
C LYS A 169 -1.06 25.40 -0.84
N ASN A 170 -0.58 24.28 -0.27
CA ASN A 170 0.81 23.86 -0.41
C ASN A 170 0.93 22.86 -1.57
N ASP A 171 2.11 22.76 -2.11
CA ASP A 171 2.44 21.85 -3.20
C ASP A 171 2.95 20.52 -2.63
N TYR A 172 2.48 19.44 -3.22
CA TYR A 172 2.78 18.07 -2.83
C TYR A 172 2.99 17.22 -4.06
N THR A 173 3.76 16.15 -3.90
CA THR A 173 3.74 14.99 -4.77
C THR A 173 3.02 13.85 -4.06
N VAL A 174 2.00 13.29 -4.69
CA VAL A 174 1.32 12.08 -4.23
C VAL A 174 1.71 10.91 -5.11
N TYR A 175 1.86 9.75 -4.47
CA TYR A 175 2.18 8.49 -5.12
C TYR A 175 0.94 7.62 -5.14
N LEU A 176 0.62 7.07 -6.31
CA LEU A 176 -0.58 6.27 -6.51
C LEU A 176 -0.24 4.79 -6.58
N ASP A 177 -1.12 3.97 -6.03
CA ASP A 177 -1.06 2.52 -6.22
C ASP A 177 -1.59 2.12 -7.61
N ALA A 178 -1.49 0.83 -7.95
CA ALA A 178 -1.93 0.29 -9.23
C ALA A 178 -3.43 0.48 -9.54
N TYR A 179 -4.21 0.90 -8.55
CA TYR A 179 -5.66 1.16 -8.66
C TYR A 179 -6.00 2.65 -8.67
N GLY A 180 -4.98 3.53 -8.59
CA GLY A 180 -5.13 4.98 -8.58
C GLY A 180 -5.51 5.57 -7.22
N TYR A 181 -5.25 4.87 -6.11
CA TYR A 181 -5.41 5.41 -4.78
C TYR A 181 -4.08 5.98 -4.26
N VAL A 182 -4.16 7.11 -3.53
CA VAL A 182 -2.99 7.70 -2.90
C VAL A 182 -2.46 6.75 -1.84
N ILE A 183 -1.19 6.37 -1.95
CA ILE A 183 -0.52 5.47 -1.01
C ILE A 183 0.60 6.17 -0.22
N TYR A 184 1.14 7.27 -0.74
CA TYR A 184 2.11 8.11 -0.05
C TYR A 184 2.00 9.57 -0.47
N ILE A 185 2.42 10.50 0.38
CA ILE A 185 2.32 11.95 0.17
C ILE A 185 3.61 12.58 0.66
N GLU A 186 4.22 13.40 -0.19
CA GLU A 186 5.44 14.16 0.12
C GLU A 186 5.19 15.64 -0.13
N GLU A 187 5.55 16.49 0.83
CA GLU A 187 5.47 17.94 0.66
C GLU A 187 6.65 18.41 -0.19
N GLU A 188 6.38 19.20 -1.23
CA GLU A 188 7.44 19.79 -2.03
C GLU A 188 8.12 20.92 -1.24
N GLU A 189 9.42 20.80 -1.03
CA GLU A 189 10.21 21.90 -0.43
C GLU A 189 10.29 23.06 -1.41
N LEU A 190 9.89 24.25 -0.95
CA LEU A 190 10.08 25.49 -1.72
C LEU A 190 11.58 25.68 -1.96
N THR A 191 12.00 25.56 -3.21
CA THR A 191 13.38 25.85 -3.57
C THR A 191 13.63 27.36 -3.57
N ALA A 192 14.88 27.78 -3.33
CA ALA A 192 15.26 29.20 -3.32
C ALA A 192 15.06 29.90 -4.69
N GLN A 193 14.58 29.19 -5.71
CA GLN A 193 14.25 29.73 -7.03
C GLN A 193 12.78 30.17 -7.13
N ASP A 194 11.94 29.87 -6.14
CA ASP A 194 10.51 30.19 -6.11
C ASP A 194 10.22 31.50 -5.33
N LEU A 195 11.29 32.21 -4.91
CA LEU A 195 11.27 33.51 -4.24
C LEU A 195 11.82 34.57 -5.16
#